data_9db7661345c817a9ca97bdf6ef7f7d44
#
_entry.id   9db7661345c817a9ca97bdf6ef7f7d44
#
_cell.length_a   1.000
_cell.length_b   1.000
_cell.length_c   1.000
_cell.angle_alpha   90.00
_cell.angle_beta   90.00
_cell.angle_gamma   90.00
#
_symmetry.space_group_name_H-M   'P 1'
#
loop_
_entity.id
_entity.type
_entity.pdbx_description
1 polymer ?
#
loop_
_entity_poly.entity_id
_entity_poly.type
_entity_poly.pdbx_seq_one_letter_code
_entity_poly.pdbx_strand_id
1 'polypeptide(L)'
;MNVPAAREFRVPPPRDPSLVDFGVDGAGGGRRLELLGGVLVDRPLAMPDLPRRRTDLWREATARFEAGADGTGGWRITAPLPDPWRVAVPVTTATLSLEVRPAPSGQVGVFLEQVEQWDWLATRTPAGVRMLSLFAHSGGASLAMAAAGAKVVHVDASRQAIALARRNAAASGLDAAPIRWVCEDARGFVAREVRRGTRYAGAVLDPPSWGHGPRGQAFAIDRDLTPLLADVARLLGAGGDGPTGPVLLSCHAARWRHGRLRDTLAHSCPPPGLESGPLTCTDAAGRTLPLGDFARWSPR
;
A
#
# COMPACT_ATOMS: atom_id res chain seq x y z
N MET A 1 -17.05 38.94 -37.76
CA MET A 1 -17.01 37.50 -37.41
C MET A 1 -16.42 37.36 -36.02
N ASN A 2 -17.28 37.08 -35.03
CA ASN A 2 -16.87 36.88 -33.65
C ASN A 2 -16.32 35.46 -33.52
N VAL A 3 -15.01 35.32 -33.24
CA VAL A 3 -14.41 34.06 -32.86
C VAL A 3 -14.87 33.75 -31.41
N PRO A 4 -15.53 32.64 -31.16
CA PRO A 4 -15.93 32.31 -29.78
C PRO A 4 -14.67 32.06 -28.96
N ALA A 5 -14.57 32.71 -27.80
CA ALA A 5 -13.51 32.52 -26.83
C ALA A 5 -13.40 31.00 -26.46
N ALA A 6 -12.19 30.48 -26.57
CA ALA A 6 -11.89 29.12 -26.16
C ALA A 6 -12.34 28.93 -24.72
N ARG A 7 -13.23 27.96 -24.48
CA ARG A 7 -13.59 27.53 -23.11
C ARG A 7 -12.31 27.03 -22.43
N GLU A 8 -11.79 27.80 -21.47
CA GLU A 8 -10.82 27.30 -20.54
C GLU A 8 -11.42 26.09 -19.82
N PHE A 9 -10.99 24.90 -20.20
CA PHE A 9 -11.23 23.70 -19.39
C PHE A 9 -10.42 23.86 -18.10
N ARG A 10 -11.01 24.48 -17.10
CA ARG A 10 -10.45 24.42 -15.73
C ARG A 10 -10.51 22.95 -15.29
N VAL A 11 -9.33 22.32 -15.26
CA VAL A 11 -9.17 21.01 -14.64
C VAL A 11 -9.67 21.17 -13.20
N PRO A 12 -10.62 20.34 -12.76
CA PRO A 12 -11.12 20.42 -11.38
C PRO A 12 -9.96 20.29 -10.39
N PRO A 13 -10.07 20.90 -9.18
CA PRO A 13 -9.04 20.75 -8.17
C PRO A 13 -8.84 19.26 -7.88
N PRO A 14 -7.58 18.84 -7.66
CA PRO A 14 -7.29 17.43 -7.37
C PRO A 14 -8.02 17.00 -6.09
N ARG A 15 -8.51 15.75 -6.07
CA ARG A 15 -9.07 15.14 -4.86
C ARG A 15 -7.95 14.92 -3.83
N ASP A 16 -8.29 14.96 -2.55
CA ASP A 16 -7.34 14.70 -1.47
C ASP A 16 -7.78 13.44 -0.69
N PRO A 17 -6.96 12.39 -0.63
CA PRO A 17 -5.63 12.23 -1.25
C PRO A 17 -5.69 11.86 -2.73
N SER A 18 -4.70 12.28 -3.52
CA SER A 18 -4.57 11.90 -4.94
C SER A 18 -3.17 12.06 -5.52
N LEU A 19 -2.89 11.33 -6.60
CA LEU A 19 -1.82 11.66 -7.52
C LEU A 19 -2.25 12.86 -8.37
N VAL A 20 -1.48 13.94 -8.33
CA VAL A 20 -1.77 15.19 -9.05
C VAL A 20 -1.15 15.20 -10.44
N ASP A 21 0.13 14.84 -10.51
CA ASP A 21 0.93 14.82 -11.74
C ASP A 21 2.16 13.92 -11.58
N PHE A 22 2.74 13.50 -12.68
CA PHE A 22 4.01 12.78 -12.70
C PHE A 22 4.77 13.05 -14.00
N GLY A 23 6.09 12.96 -13.94
CA GLY A 23 6.94 13.18 -15.11
C GLY A 23 8.33 13.64 -14.77
N VAL A 24 9.13 13.92 -15.83
CA VAL A 24 10.47 14.47 -15.74
C VAL A 24 10.47 15.97 -16.05
N ASP A 25 11.45 16.70 -15.54
CA ASP A 25 11.60 18.16 -15.75
C ASP A 25 12.73 18.53 -16.74
N GLY A 26 13.23 17.57 -17.49
CA GLY A 26 14.32 17.76 -18.44
C GLY A 26 15.74 17.77 -17.83
N ALA A 27 15.87 17.89 -16.52
CA ALA A 27 17.17 17.96 -15.83
C ALA A 27 17.52 16.68 -15.06
N GLY A 28 16.65 15.70 -15.01
CA GLY A 28 16.91 14.45 -14.27
C GLY A 28 15.67 13.69 -13.87
N GLY A 29 15.79 12.58 -13.25
CA GLY A 29 14.88 11.52 -12.88
C GLY A 29 13.38 11.79 -12.75
N GLY A 30 12.59 10.76 -12.96
CA GLY A 30 11.14 10.80 -12.80
C GLY A 30 10.72 11.20 -11.39
N ARG A 31 9.62 11.92 -11.29
CA ARG A 31 9.04 12.38 -10.02
C ARG A 31 7.52 12.29 -10.06
N ARG A 32 6.89 12.23 -8.90
CA ARG A 32 5.44 12.31 -8.71
C ARG A 32 5.07 13.44 -7.76
N LEU A 33 3.99 14.12 -8.09
CA LEU A 33 3.37 15.16 -7.26
C LEU A 33 2.06 14.60 -6.72
N GLU A 34 1.93 14.56 -5.40
CA GLU A 34 0.75 14.04 -4.71
C GLU A 34 0.14 15.14 -3.82
N LEU A 35 -1.19 15.17 -3.72
CA LEU A 35 -1.88 15.96 -2.71
C LEU A 35 -2.25 15.06 -1.55
N LEU A 36 -1.72 15.34 -0.38
CA LEU A 36 -1.88 14.52 0.82
C LEU A 36 -2.26 15.41 2.01
N GLY A 37 -3.51 15.40 2.44
CA GLY A 37 -3.99 16.19 3.57
C GLY A 37 -3.76 17.69 3.39
N GLY A 38 -4.07 18.21 2.21
CA GLY A 38 -3.91 19.61 1.84
C GLY A 38 -2.47 20.01 1.48
N VAL A 39 -1.51 19.10 1.51
CA VAL A 39 -0.08 19.38 1.23
C VAL A 39 0.33 18.77 -0.11
N LEU A 40 0.93 19.56 -0.99
CA LEU A 40 1.57 19.07 -2.22
C LEU A 40 2.96 18.49 -1.88
N VAL A 41 3.14 17.23 -2.22
CA VAL A 41 4.33 16.42 -1.94
C VAL A 41 5.01 15.99 -3.22
N ASP A 42 6.26 16.41 -3.41
CA ASP A 42 7.08 16.06 -4.55
C ASP A 42 8.11 15.00 -4.17
N ARG A 43 8.05 13.82 -4.80
CA ARG A 43 8.90 12.66 -4.51
C ARG A 43 9.51 12.04 -5.75
N PRO A 44 10.73 11.45 -5.67
CA PRO A 44 11.31 10.69 -6.77
C PRO A 44 10.44 9.47 -7.14
N LEU A 45 10.51 9.11 -8.40
CA LEU A 45 9.84 7.94 -8.95
C LEU A 45 10.66 7.39 -10.12
N ALA A 46 11.01 6.10 -10.08
CA ALA A 46 11.57 5.43 -11.24
C ALA A 46 10.47 5.24 -12.29
N MET A 47 10.57 5.94 -13.41
CA MET A 47 9.56 5.91 -14.47
C MET A 47 10.17 6.26 -15.82
N PRO A 48 9.47 5.96 -16.94
CA PRO A 48 9.85 6.44 -18.27
C PRO A 48 9.84 7.96 -18.38
N ASP A 49 10.58 8.50 -19.33
CA ASP A 49 10.62 9.93 -19.64
C ASP A 49 9.28 10.41 -20.21
N LEU A 50 8.43 10.88 -19.33
CA LEU A 50 7.15 11.51 -19.66
C LEU A 50 7.17 12.95 -19.14
N PRO A 51 6.67 13.95 -19.90
CA PRO A 51 6.68 15.32 -19.45
C PRO A 51 5.68 15.57 -18.33
N ARG A 52 6.04 16.44 -17.39
CA ARG A 52 5.11 17.02 -16.41
C ARG A 52 4.03 17.83 -17.11
N ARG A 53 2.80 17.79 -16.61
CA ARG A 53 1.66 18.54 -17.18
C ARG A 53 1.21 19.71 -16.31
N ARG A 54 1.38 19.62 -14.99
CA ARG A 54 0.94 20.63 -14.02
C ARG A 54 2.14 21.38 -13.45
N THR A 55 2.96 21.96 -14.33
CA THR A 55 4.18 22.69 -13.93
C THR A 55 3.92 23.84 -12.96
N ASP A 56 2.72 24.40 -12.96
CA ASP A 56 2.21 25.37 -12.00
C ASP A 56 2.24 24.77 -10.57
N LEU A 57 1.62 23.61 -10.35
CA LEU A 57 1.50 22.98 -9.04
C LEU A 57 2.82 22.41 -8.52
N TRP A 58 3.75 22.02 -9.40
CA TRP A 58 5.07 21.56 -8.96
C TRP A 58 5.86 22.64 -8.22
N ARG A 59 5.63 23.91 -8.54
CA ARG A 59 6.27 25.05 -7.85
C ARG A 59 5.69 25.29 -6.45
N GLU A 60 4.43 24.89 -6.24
CA GLU A 60 3.71 25.02 -4.98
C GLU A 60 3.97 23.87 -4.00
N ALA A 61 4.78 22.87 -4.40
CA ALA A 61 5.08 21.72 -3.54
C ALA A 61 5.72 22.17 -2.21
N THR A 62 5.00 21.95 -1.11
CA THR A 62 5.43 22.31 0.24
C THR A 62 6.48 21.35 0.80
N ALA A 63 6.33 20.05 0.50
CA ALA A 63 7.26 18.99 0.92
C ALA A 63 7.91 18.37 -0.30
N ARG A 64 9.24 18.47 -0.41
CA ARG A 64 10.02 17.89 -1.52
C ARG A 64 11.12 17.00 -0.97
N PHE A 65 11.17 15.76 -1.45
CA PHE A 65 12.30 14.88 -1.17
C PHE A 65 13.39 15.07 -2.21
N GLU A 66 14.59 15.39 -1.76
CA GLU A 66 15.77 15.58 -2.59
C GLU A 66 16.74 14.43 -2.34
N ALA A 67 17.09 13.69 -3.40
CA ALA A 67 18.11 12.65 -3.32
C ALA A 67 19.50 13.30 -3.34
N GLY A 68 20.34 12.98 -2.37
CA GLY A 68 21.75 13.38 -2.36
C GLY A 68 22.59 12.56 -3.33
N ALA A 69 23.72 13.12 -3.75
CA ALA A 69 24.63 12.46 -4.68
C ALA A 69 25.27 11.17 -4.13
N ASP A 70 25.28 11.01 -2.82
CA ASP A 70 25.78 9.87 -2.06
C ASP A 70 24.73 8.78 -1.78
N GLY A 71 23.53 8.91 -2.39
CA GLY A 71 22.38 8.02 -2.15
C GLY A 71 21.64 8.31 -0.84
N THR A 72 22.07 9.29 -0.05
CA THR A 72 21.26 9.84 1.03
C THR A 72 20.21 10.77 0.48
N GLY A 73 19.15 11.03 1.23
CA GLY A 73 18.13 11.98 0.81
C GLY A 73 17.55 12.71 2.00
N GLY A 74 16.95 13.86 1.73
CA GLY A 74 16.34 14.69 2.75
C GLY A 74 15.07 15.37 2.27
N TRP A 75 14.23 15.76 3.23
CA TRP A 75 13.03 16.51 2.97
C TRP A 75 13.31 18.02 3.09
N ARG A 76 13.03 18.73 2.02
CA ARG A 76 12.93 20.18 2.01
C ARG A 76 11.48 20.56 2.24
N ILE A 77 11.21 21.22 3.35
CA ILE A 77 9.88 21.70 3.76
C ILE A 77 9.89 23.23 3.67
N THR A 78 8.97 23.81 2.90
CA THR A 78 8.92 25.25 2.62
C THR A 78 7.89 26.02 3.44
N ALA A 79 6.95 25.30 4.09
CA ALA A 79 5.95 25.87 5.00
C ALA A 79 5.62 24.86 6.09
N PRO A 80 5.05 25.29 7.25
CA PRO A 80 4.64 24.37 8.30
C PRO A 80 3.70 23.28 7.79
N LEU A 81 3.97 22.03 8.18
CA LEU A 81 3.11 20.89 7.89
C LEU A 81 2.02 20.76 8.97
N PRO A 82 0.85 20.20 8.65
CA PRO A 82 -0.15 19.87 9.66
C PRO A 82 0.40 18.94 10.74
N ASP A 83 -0.01 19.12 12.01
CA ASP A 83 0.35 18.23 13.12
C ASP A 83 -0.89 17.92 13.96
N PRO A 84 -1.40 16.69 13.94
CA PRO A 84 -0.98 15.56 13.11
C PRO A 84 -1.33 15.74 11.61
N TRP A 85 -0.41 15.39 10.73
CA TRP A 85 -0.67 15.39 9.30
C TRP A 85 -1.36 14.09 8.88
N ARG A 86 -2.59 14.15 8.38
CA ARG A 86 -3.41 12.98 8.04
C ARG A 86 -4.11 13.14 6.71
N VAL A 87 -4.41 12.00 6.11
CA VAL A 87 -5.28 11.87 4.94
C VAL A 87 -6.50 11.01 5.28
N ALA A 88 -7.63 11.34 4.70
CA ALA A 88 -8.86 10.56 4.79
C ALA A 88 -8.99 9.69 3.53
N VAL A 89 -8.90 8.38 3.69
CA VAL A 89 -9.01 7.40 2.60
C VAL A 89 -10.34 6.67 2.73
N PRO A 90 -11.31 6.94 1.85
CA PRO A 90 -12.58 6.24 1.88
C PRO A 90 -12.40 4.79 1.39
N VAL A 91 -12.96 3.85 2.13
CA VAL A 91 -13.23 2.47 1.74
C VAL A 91 -14.71 2.19 1.98
N THR A 92 -15.28 1.20 1.33
CA THR A 92 -16.74 0.93 1.39
C THR A 92 -17.28 0.84 2.81
N THR A 93 -16.53 0.31 3.76
CA THR A 93 -16.98 0.08 5.15
C THR A 93 -16.62 1.20 6.12
N ALA A 94 -15.72 2.13 5.77
CA ALA A 94 -15.26 3.20 6.64
C ALA A 94 -14.49 4.29 5.88
N THR A 95 -14.13 5.36 6.58
CA THR A 95 -13.08 6.29 6.16
C THR A 95 -11.85 6.07 7.03
N LEU A 96 -10.75 5.62 6.44
CA LEU A 96 -9.49 5.42 7.13
C LEU A 96 -8.74 6.74 7.27
N SER A 97 -8.37 7.12 8.49
CA SER A 97 -7.54 8.29 8.77
C SER A 97 -6.08 7.86 8.92
N LEU A 98 -5.26 8.11 7.91
CA LEU A 98 -3.88 7.66 7.84
C LEU A 98 -2.91 8.81 8.06
N GLU A 99 -1.98 8.66 8.99
CA GLU A 99 -0.96 9.64 9.29
C GLU A 99 0.12 9.64 8.21
N VAL A 100 0.40 10.83 7.67
CA VAL A 100 1.47 11.08 6.69
C VAL A 100 2.73 11.46 7.44
N ARG A 101 3.83 10.75 7.18
CA ARG A 101 5.14 11.00 7.80
C ARG A 101 6.26 10.98 6.78
N PRO A 102 6.90 12.11 6.53
CA PRO A 102 8.12 12.15 5.74
C PRO A 102 9.21 11.27 6.38
N ALA A 103 9.56 10.16 5.73
CA ALA A 103 10.62 9.27 6.17
C ALA A 103 11.95 9.58 5.46
N PRO A 104 13.11 9.24 6.06
CA PRO A 104 14.42 9.42 5.41
C PRO A 104 14.56 8.70 4.07
N SER A 105 13.75 7.67 3.83
CA SER A 105 13.68 6.93 2.56
C SER A 105 12.89 7.64 1.45
N GLY A 106 12.28 8.81 1.71
CA GLY A 106 11.36 9.47 0.79
C GLY A 106 9.93 8.91 0.81
N GLN A 107 9.65 7.89 1.63
CA GLN A 107 8.29 7.40 1.85
C GLN A 107 7.51 8.33 2.79
N VAL A 108 6.18 8.28 2.71
CA VAL A 108 5.30 9.13 3.52
C VAL A 108 4.27 8.34 4.34
N GLY A 109 4.36 7.02 4.34
CA GLY A 109 3.49 6.15 5.13
C GLY A 109 2.12 5.85 4.50
N VAL A 110 1.75 6.52 3.41
CA VAL A 110 0.51 6.30 2.66
C VAL A 110 0.85 5.86 1.25
N PHE A 111 0.13 4.87 0.73
CA PHE A 111 0.35 4.23 -0.56
C PHE A 111 -0.95 4.31 -1.36
N LEU A 112 -1.07 5.32 -2.22
CA LEU A 112 -2.30 5.60 -2.96
C LEU A 112 -2.66 4.48 -3.93
N GLU A 113 -1.68 3.79 -4.49
CA GLU A 113 -1.84 2.64 -5.38
C GLU A 113 -2.48 1.42 -4.71
N GLN A 114 -2.46 1.37 -3.38
CA GLN A 114 -3.08 0.29 -2.61
C GLN A 114 -4.54 0.56 -2.23
N VAL A 115 -5.05 1.77 -2.43
CA VAL A 115 -6.40 2.17 -1.98
C VAL A 115 -7.48 1.29 -2.58
N GLU A 116 -7.39 0.96 -3.87
CA GLU A 116 -8.32 0.03 -4.53
C GLU A 116 -8.28 -1.36 -3.89
N GLN A 117 -7.08 -1.83 -3.49
CA GLN A 117 -6.93 -3.12 -2.84
C GLN A 117 -7.51 -3.11 -1.41
N TRP A 118 -7.38 -1.99 -0.70
CA TRP A 118 -8.00 -1.84 0.63
C TRP A 118 -9.52 -1.85 0.55
N ASP A 119 -10.10 -1.18 -0.45
CA ASP A 119 -11.54 -1.20 -0.69
C ASP A 119 -12.03 -2.60 -1.11
N TRP A 120 -11.29 -3.28 -1.98
CA TRP A 120 -11.57 -4.66 -2.35
C TRP A 120 -11.55 -5.60 -1.14
N LEU A 121 -10.59 -5.44 -0.22
CA LEU A 121 -10.54 -6.19 1.04
C LEU A 121 -11.73 -5.87 1.94
N ALA A 122 -12.08 -4.59 2.08
CA ALA A 122 -13.22 -4.15 2.89
C ALA A 122 -14.54 -4.79 2.42
N THR A 123 -14.72 -4.97 1.10
CA THR A 123 -15.93 -5.54 0.52
C THR A 123 -15.95 -7.07 0.50
N ARG A 124 -14.80 -7.74 0.58
CA ARG A 124 -14.67 -9.20 0.46
C ARG A 124 -14.37 -9.92 1.76
N THR A 125 -14.01 -9.19 2.81
CA THR A 125 -13.71 -9.78 4.10
C THR A 125 -14.99 -10.03 4.89
N PRO A 126 -15.33 -11.29 5.22
CA PRO A 126 -16.51 -11.58 6.05
C PRO A 126 -16.29 -11.09 7.48
N ALA A 127 -17.35 -10.65 8.15
CA ALA A 127 -17.28 -10.28 9.56
C ALA A 127 -16.99 -11.49 10.45
N GLY A 128 -16.28 -11.27 11.56
CA GLY A 128 -15.98 -12.28 12.55
C GLY A 128 -14.85 -13.26 12.22
N VAL A 129 -14.45 -13.34 10.93
CA VAL A 129 -13.35 -14.23 10.52
C VAL A 129 -11.98 -13.73 10.98
N ARG A 130 -11.00 -14.64 11.02
CA ARG A 130 -9.62 -14.31 11.38
C ARG A 130 -8.79 -14.09 10.12
N MET A 131 -8.24 -12.88 9.95
CA MET A 131 -7.41 -12.49 8.83
C MET A 131 -5.96 -12.28 9.24
N LEU A 132 -5.02 -12.60 8.33
CA LEU A 132 -3.59 -12.39 8.51
C LEU A 132 -3.11 -11.27 7.60
N SER A 133 -2.41 -10.28 8.14
CA SER A 133 -1.74 -9.20 7.37
C SER A 133 -0.26 -9.23 7.68
N LEU A 134 0.56 -9.51 6.66
CA LEU A 134 2.03 -9.60 6.73
C LEU A 134 2.65 -8.42 5.98
N PHE A 135 3.79 -7.92 6.48
CA PHE A 135 4.43 -6.70 6.00
C PHE A 135 3.45 -5.51 6.05
N ALA A 136 2.69 -5.46 7.14
CA ALA A 136 1.45 -4.70 7.22
C ALA A 136 1.63 -3.18 7.38
N HIS A 137 2.87 -2.72 7.60
CA HIS A 137 3.33 -1.33 7.65
C HIS A 137 2.38 -0.39 8.42
N SER A 138 1.89 0.69 7.79
CA SER A 138 0.99 1.70 8.39
C SER A 138 -0.45 1.22 8.64
N GLY A 139 -0.79 -0.01 8.18
CA GLY A 139 -2.02 -0.69 8.55
C GLY A 139 -3.19 -0.53 7.57
N GLY A 140 -3.06 0.12 6.41
CA GLY A 140 -4.19 0.37 5.50
C GLY A 140 -5.04 -0.87 5.23
N ALA A 141 -4.43 -1.98 4.77
CA ALA A 141 -5.13 -3.25 4.55
C ALA A 141 -5.73 -3.84 5.85
N SER A 142 -4.99 -3.78 6.95
CA SER A 142 -5.45 -4.29 8.25
C SER A 142 -6.67 -3.53 8.76
N LEU A 143 -6.67 -2.21 8.63
CA LEU A 143 -7.78 -1.35 9.06
C LEU A 143 -9.01 -1.54 8.16
N ALA A 144 -8.82 -1.71 6.85
CA ALA A 144 -9.91 -2.01 5.92
C ALA A 144 -10.62 -3.32 6.28
N MET A 145 -9.88 -4.38 6.58
CA MET A 145 -10.44 -5.66 7.02
C MET A 145 -11.07 -5.57 8.42
N ALA A 146 -10.48 -4.81 9.34
CA ALA A 146 -11.04 -4.60 10.67
C ALA A 146 -12.34 -3.79 10.63
N ALA A 147 -12.43 -2.78 9.76
CA ALA A 147 -13.67 -2.02 9.50
C ALA A 147 -14.80 -2.89 8.92
N ALA A 148 -14.45 -3.96 8.20
CA ALA A 148 -15.40 -4.99 7.75
C ALA A 148 -15.81 -5.98 8.88
N GLY A 149 -15.29 -5.80 10.10
CA GLY A 149 -15.63 -6.64 11.26
C GLY A 149 -14.75 -7.86 11.46
N ALA A 150 -13.63 -7.99 10.75
CA ALA A 150 -12.71 -9.12 10.91
C ALA A 150 -11.82 -8.98 12.17
N LYS A 151 -11.37 -10.13 12.67
CA LYS A 151 -10.30 -10.24 13.68
C LYS A 151 -8.97 -10.29 12.96
N VAL A 152 -8.18 -9.21 13.02
CA VAL A 152 -6.97 -9.08 12.22
C VAL A 152 -5.73 -9.37 13.04
N VAL A 153 -4.80 -10.17 12.52
CA VAL A 153 -3.44 -10.29 13.03
C VAL A 153 -2.52 -9.48 12.13
N HIS A 154 -2.09 -8.32 12.62
CA HIS A 154 -1.22 -7.38 11.95
C HIS A 154 0.24 -7.65 12.33
N VAL A 155 1.07 -8.04 11.36
CA VAL A 155 2.47 -8.42 11.56
C VAL A 155 3.37 -7.52 10.74
N ASP A 156 4.29 -6.84 11.40
CA ASP A 156 5.36 -6.07 10.76
C ASP A 156 6.65 -6.16 11.59
N ALA A 157 7.79 -6.12 10.93
CA ALA A 157 9.09 -6.18 11.58
C ALA A 157 9.49 -4.86 12.27
N SER A 158 8.90 -3.74 11.85
CA SER A 158 9.21 -2.39 12.33
C SER A 158 8.34 -1.98 13.50
N ARG A 159 8.97 -1.70 14.65
CA ARG A 159 8.25 -1.10 15.82
C ARG A 159 7.60 0.23 15.47
N GLN A 160 8.24 1.02 14.60
CA GLN A 160 7.72 2.32 14.18
C GLN A 160 6.46 2.14 13.30
N ALA A 161 6.46 1.15 12.39
CA ALA A 161 5.30 0.81 11.58
C ALA A 161 4.12 0.35 12.46
N ILE A 162 4.36 -0.54 13.42
CA ILE A 162 3.32 -0.97 14.39
C ILE A 162 2.76 0.22 15.18
N ALA A 163 3.61 1.12 15.66
CA ALA A 163 3.17 2.31 16.39
C ALA A 163 2.34 3.26 15.50
N LEU A 164 2.74 3.43 14.23
CA LEU A 164 2.00 4.20 13.25
C LEU A 164 0.63 3.57 12.96
N ALA A 165 0.58 2.25 12.71
CA ALA A 165 -0.65 1.53 12.45
C ALA A 165 -1.66 1.63 13.61
N ARG A 166 -1.19 1.59 14.85
CA ARG A 166 -2.03 1.81 16.05
C ARG A 166 -2.61 3.22 16.11
N ARG A 167 -1.82 4.26 15.79
CA ARG A 167 -2.33 5.63 15.73
C ARG A 167 -3.37 5.80 14.61
N ASN A 168 -3.12 5.16 13.46
CA ASN A 168 -4.07 5.14 12.36
C ASN A 168 -5.38 4.42 12.73
N ALA A 169 -5.30 3.31 13.49
CA ALA A 169 -6.47 2.63 14.02
C ALA A 169 -7.30 3.56 14.93
N ALA A 170 -6.66 4.21 15.91
CA ALA A 170 -7.32 5.15 16.80
C ALA A 170 -7.93 6.34 16.03
N ALA A 171 -7.18 6.91 15.08
CA ALA A 171 -7.66 8.03 14.26
C ALA A 171 -8.81 7.66 13.31
N SER A 172 -8.95 6.36 12.98
CA SER A 172 -10.03 5.81 12.16
C SER A 172 -11.22 5.31 12.99
N GLY A 173 -11.22 5.50 14.33
CA GLY A 173 -12.27 4.98 15.21
C GLY A 173 -12.25 3.45 15.37
N LEU A 174 -11.10 2.81 15.11
CA LEU A 174 -10.91 1.35 15.15
C LEU A 174 -9.99 0.91 16.30
N ASP A 175 -9.80 1.73 17.32
CA ASP A 175 -8.99 1.42 18.51
C ASP A 175 -9.53 0.24 19.30
N ALA A 176 -10.85 0.06 19.34
CA ALA A 176 -11.52 -1.08 19.97
C ALA A 176 -11.66 -2.29 19.03
N ALA A 177 -11.28 -2.19 17.76
CA ALA A 177 -11.37 -3.30 16.82
C ALA A 177 -10.43 -4.45 17.23
N PRO A 178 -10.79 -5.71 16.97
CA PRO A 178 -10.02 -6.88 17.39
C PRO A 178 -8.76 -7.07 16.51
N ILE A 179 -7.81 -6.15 16.61
CA ILE A 179 -6.53 -6.19 15.90
C ILE A 179 -5.43 -6.62 16.87
N ARG A 180 -4.79 -7.76 16.58
CA ARG A 180 -3.59 -8.22 17.27
C ARG A 180 -2.34 -7.67 16.57
N TRP A 181 -1.63 -6.78 17.25
CA TRP A 181 -0.40 -6.17 16.79
C TRP A 181 0.82 -7.03 17.13
N VAL A 182 1.62 -7.40 16.12
CA VAL A 182 2.78 -8.28 16.27
C VAL A 182 4.00 -7.64 15.61
N CYS A 183 5.03 -7.33 16.41
CA CYS A 183 6.32 -6.83 15.90
C CYS A 183 7.28 -8.02 15.75
N GLU A 184 7.30 -8.63 14.55
CA GLU A 184 8.11 -9.81 14.27
C GLU A 184 8.40 -9.95 12.76
N ASP A 185 9.49 -10.67 12.42
CA ASP A 185 9.74 -11.12 11.04
C ASP A 185 8.61 -12.05 10.57
N ALA A 186 8.07 -11.79 9.38
CA ALA A 186 6.92 -12.50 8.83
C ALA A 186 7.16 -14.02 8.72
N ARG A 187 8.37 -14.45 8.30
CA ARG A 187 8.73 -15.89 8.17
C ARG A 187 8.74 -16.58 9.53
N GLY A 188 9.36 -15.94 10.52
CA GLY A 188 9.40 -16.48 11.89
C GLY A 188 8.01 -16.59 12.51
N PHE A 189 7.17 -15.57 12.29
CA PHE A 189 5.79 -15.56 12.72
C PHE A 189 5.01 -16.72 12.08
N VAL A 190 5.01 -16.81 10.74
CA VAL A 190 4.26 -17.82 9.98
C VAL A 190 4.71 -19.23 10.34
N ALA A 191 6.02 -19.50 10.39
CA ALA A 191 6.55 -20.80 10.79
C ALA A 191 6.08 -21.22 12.21
N ARG A 192 5.97 -20.26 13.14
CA ARG A 192 5.44 -20.51 14.50
C ARG A 192 3.94 -20.82 14.46
N GLU A 193 3.14 -20.07 13.70
CA GLU A 193 1.71 -20.30 13.58
C GLU A 193 1.40 -21.66 12.90
N VAL A 194 2.22 -22.07 11.90
CA VAL A 194 2.13 -23.40 11.29
C VAL A 194 2.34 -24.51 12.34
N ARG A 195 3.40 -24.40 13.16
CA ARG A 195 3.64 -25.39 14.24
C ARG A 195 2.52 -25.45 15.27
N ARG A 196 1.81 -24.33 15.49
CA ARG A 196 0.67 -24.25 16.42
C ARG A 196 -0.63 -24.77 15.80
N GLY A 197 -0.64 -25.08 14.52
CA GLY A 197 -1.87 -25.46 13.82
C GLY A 197 -2.90 -24.32 13.72
N THR A 198 -2.46 -23.05 13.83
CA THR A 198 -3.36 -21.89 13.73
C THR A 198 -3.98 -21.84 12.34
N ARG A 199 -5.23 -21.33 12.24
CA ARG A 199 -5.94 -21.16 10.97
C ARG A 199 -6.43 -19.72 10.79
N TYR A 200 -6.42 -19.28 9.53
CA TYR A 200 -6.90 -17.98 9.07
C TYR A 200 -7.85 -18.18 7.89
N ALA A 201 -8.86 -17.32 7.79
CA ALA A 201 -9.79 -17.34 6.68
C ALA A 201 -9.12 -16.86 5.38
N GLY A 202 -8.26 -15.85 5.49
CA GLY A 202 -7.53 -15.26 4.37
C GLY A 202 -6.25 -14.55 4.83
N ALA A 203 -5.49 -14.04 3.86
CA ALA A 203 -4.23 -13.37 4.14
C ALA A 203 -3.94 -12.23 3.14
N VAL A 204 -3.23 -11.20 3.64
CA VAL A 204 -2.69 -10.10 2.84
C VAL A 204 -1.19 -10.03 3.04
N LEU A 205 -0.44 -9.93 1.93
CA LEU A 205 1.02 -9.81 1.92
C LEU A 205 1.43 -8.68 0.97
N ASP A 206 2.29 -7.79 1.48
CA ASP A 206 2.93 -6.74 0.67
C ASP A 206 4.45 -6.71 0.93
N PRO A 207 5.18 -7.78 0.51
CA PRO A 207 6.59 -7.93 0.82
C PRO A 207 7.45 -6.89 0.11
N PRO A 208 8.47 -6.32 0.80
CA PRO A 208 9.46 -5.46 0.17
C PRO A 208 10.37 -6.30 -0.75
N SER A 209 10.98 -5.66 -1.73
CA SER A 209 12.02 -6.30 -2.56
C SER A 209 13.16 -6.85 -1.71
N TRP A 210 13.52 -6.09 -0.66
CA TRP A 210 14.53 -6.40 0.34
C TRP A 210 14.23 -5.68 1.66
N GLY A 211 14.56 -6.30 2.78
CA GLY A 211 14.34 -5.72 4.09
C GLY A 211 15.04 -6.47 5.20
N HIS A 212 15.01 -5.90 6.40
CA HIS A 212 15.54 -6.55 7.61
C HIS A 212 14.43 -6.80 8.64
N GLY A 213 14.45 -7.97 9.25
CA GLY A 213 13.68 -8.25 10.44
C GLY A 213 14.24 -7.55 11.68
N PRO A 214 13.50 -7.56 12.81
CA PRO A 214 13.85 -6.80 14.02
C PRO A 214 15.14 -7.28 14.71
N ARG A 215 15.67 -8.42 14.32
CA ARG A 215 16.95 -9.00 14.78
C ARG A 215 17.99 -9.12 13.65
N GLY A 216 17.87 -8.30 12.59
CA GLY A 216 18.80 -8.28 11.48
C GLY A 216 18.60 -9.40 10.43
N GLN A 217 17.52 -10.21 10.53
CA GLN A 217 17.24 -11.23 9.51
C GLN A 217 16.94 -10.56 8.16
N ALA A 218 17.78 -10.81 7.16
CA ALA A 218 17.56 -10.30 5.82
C ALA A 218 16.42 -11.05 5.11
N PHE A 219 15.45 -10.31 4.60
CA PHE A 219 14.42 -10.78 3.67
C PHE A 219 14.81 -10.35 2.25
N ALA A 220 14.75 -11.27 1.30
CA ALA A 220 14.88 -10.99 -0.12
C ALA A 220 13.75 -11.69 -0.87
N ILE A 221 12.95 -10.94 -1.61
CA ILE A 221 11.72 -11.44 -2.23
C ILE A 221 11.96 -12.65 -3.14
N ASP A 222 13.03 -12.63 -3.95
CA ASP A 222 13.33 -13.71 -4.89
C ASP A 222 13.70 -15.04 -4.21
N ARG A 223 14.20 -14.98 -2.98
CA ARG A 223 14.56 -16.15 -2.17
C ARG A 223 13.42 -16.60 -1.25
N ASP A 224 12.75 -15.64 -0.63
CA ASP A 224 11.95 -15.91 0.58
C ASP A 224 10.43 -15.93 0.33
N LEU A 225 9.95 -15.32 -0.77
CA LEU A 225 8.49 -15.18 -0.97
C LEU A 225 7.81 -16.52 -1.25
N THR A 226 8.35 -17.33 -2.15
CA THR A 226 7.73 -18.62 -2.51
C THR A 226 7.64 -19.58 -1.33
N PRO A 227 8.71 -19.80 -0.52
CA PRO A 227 8.60 -20.60 0.71
C PRO A 227 7.62 -20.02 1.73
N LEU A 228 7.60 -18.70 1.90
CA LEU A 228 6.66 -18.05 2.81
C LEU A 228 5.21 -18.26 2.38
N LEU A 229 4.90 -18.15 1.09
CA LEU A 229 3.54 -18.39 0.56
C LEU A 229 3.12 -19.85 0.74
N ALA A 230 4.02 -20.81 0.57
CA ALA A 230 3.72 -22.22 0.85
C ALA A 230 3.34 -22.45 2.33
N ASP A 231 4.03 -21.79 3.26
CA ASP A 231 3.69 -21.86 4.68
C ASP A 231 2.38 -21.09 4.99
N VAL A 232 2.13 -19.93 4.35
CA VAL A 232 0.87 -19.20 4.47
C VAL A 232 -0.29 -20.06 3.98
N ALA A 233 -0.15 -20.76 2.84
CA ALA A 233 -1.17 -21.69 2.33
C ALA A 233 -1.58 -22.74 3.36
N ARG A 234 -0.63 -23.26 4.15
CA ARG A 234 -0.90 -24.21 5.24
C ARG A 234 -1.71 -23.61 6.38
N LEU A 235 -1.72 -22.27 6.50
CA LEU A 235 -2.52 -21.56 7.51
C LEU A 235 -3.93 -21.23 7.02
N LEU A 236 -4.21 -21.30 5.72
CA LEU A 236 -5.48 -20.90 5.14
C LEU A 236 -6.52 -22.03 5.19
N GLY A 237 -7.75 -21.66 5.53
CA GLY A 237 -8.89 -22.59 5.62
C GLY A 237 -8.93 -23.45 6.86
N ALA A 238 -10.00 -24.24 7.00
CA ALA A 238 -10.18 -25.25 8.02
C ALA A 238 -10.14 -26.63 7.35
N GLY A 239 -9.25 -27.51 7.78
CA GLY A 239 -9.24 -28.90 7.27
C GLY A 239 -8.66 -29.15 5.89
N GLY A 240 -8.03 -28.16 5.25
CA GLY A 240 -7.41 -28.32 3.92
C GLY A 240 -8.27 -27.86 2.74
N ASP A 241 -9.45 -27.29 2.99
CA ASP A 241 -10.40 -26.84 1.97
C ASP A 241 -10.02 -25.50 1.31
N GLY A 242 -8.84 -24.94 1.65
CA GLY A 242 -8.36 -23.66 1.16
C GLY A 242 -8.94 -22.44 1.89
N PRO A 243 -8.65 -21.22 1.43
CA PRO A 243 -9.09 -19.99 2.10
C PRO A 243 -10.62 -19.81 2.00
N THR A 244 -11.22 -19.30 3.07
CA THR A 244 -12.66 -18.95 3.17
C THR A 244 -12.90 -17.43 3.16
N GLY A 245 -11.83 -16.64 3.07
CA GLY A 245 -11.82 -15.18 2.93
C GLY A 245 -10.79 -14.75 1.90
N PRO A 246 -10.68 -13.44 1.64
CA PRO A 246 -9.82 -12.92 0.59
C PRO A 246 -8.34 -13.20 0.83
N VAL A 247 -7.60 -13.43 -0.26
CA VAL A 247 -6.13 -13.50 -0.27
C VAL A 247 -5.61 -12.46 -1.25
N LEU A 248 -4.68 -11.61 -0.81
CA LEU A 248 -4.05 -10.57 -1.61
C LEU A 248 -2.53 -10.65 -1.46
N LEU A 249 -1.85 -10.65 -2.59
CA LEU A 249 -0.41 -10.49 -2.71
C LEU A 249 -0.13 -9.28 -3.58
N SER A 250 0.50 -8.24 -3.05
CA SER A 250 1.00 -7.09 -3.80
C SER A 250 2.52 -7.04 -3.78
N CYS A 251 3.13 -6.38 -4.75
CA CYS A 251 4.57 -6.27 -4.86
C CYS A 251 5.00 -5.07 -5.70
N HIS A 252 6.06 -4.39 -5.26
CA HIS A 252 6.66 -3.26 -5.96
C HIS A 252 7.99 -3.61 -6.66
N ALA A 253 8.43 -4.88 -6.60
CA ALA A 253 9.66 -5.34 -7.23
C ALA A 253 9.47 -5.56 -8.73
N ALA A 254 10.31 -4.94 -9.57
CA ALA A 254 10.19 -4.93 -11.02
C ALA A 254 10.12 -6.32 -11.68
N ARG A 255 10.74 -7.34 -11.07
CA ARG A 255 10.74 -8.73 -11.57
C ARG A 255 9.50 -9.54 -11.16
N TRP A 256 8.66 -9.00 -10.26
CA TRP A 256 7.46 -9.65 -9.74
C TRP A 256 6.21 -9.01 -10.35
N ARG A 257 6.05 -9.18 -11.67
CA ARG A 257 4.88 -8.72 -12.39
C ARG A 257 3.64 -9.57 -12.08
N HIS A 258 2.47 -9.02 -12.34
CA HIS A 258 1.17 -9.64 -12.04
C HIS A 258 1.05 -11.10 -12.54
N GLY A 259 1.60 -11.45 -13.70
CA GLY A 259 1.62 -12.85 -14.19
C GLY A 259 2.37 -13.77 -13.23
N ARG A 260 3.61 -13.38 -12.81
CA ARG A 260 4.40 -14.17 -11.85
C ARG A 260 3.73 -14.23 -10.47
N LEU A 261 3.13 -13.12 -9.99
CA LEU A 261 2.40 -13.10 -8.73
C LEU A 261 1.19 -14.04 -8.79
N ARG A 262 0.43 -13.99 -9.90
CA ARG A 262 -0.70 -14.86 -10.14
C ARG A 262 -0.30 -16.34 -10.13
N ASP A 263 0.73 -16.72 -10.88
CA ASP A 263 1.21 -18.09 -10.96
C ASP A 263 1.68 -18.59 -9.59
N THR A 264 2.35 -17.72 -8.81
CA THR A 264 2.80 -18.07 -7.46
C THR A 264 1.60 -18.25 -6.52
N LEU A 265 0.60 -17.37 -6.58
CA LEU A 265 -0.59 -17.46 -5.74
C LEU A 265 -1.51 -18.63 -6.12
N ALA A 266 -1.52 -19.03 -7.39
CA ALA A 266 -2.32 -20.16 -7.90
C ALA A 266 -2.01 -21.49 -7.22
N HIS A 267 -0.81 -21.67 -6.69
CA HIS A 267 -0.44 -22.86 -5.91
C HIS A 267 -1.18 -22.95 -4.56
N SER A 268 -1.67 -21.82 -4.04
CA SER A 268 -2.32 -21.72 -2.74
C SER A 268 -3.82 -21.40 -2.84
N CYS A 269 -4.24 -20.81 -3.94
CA CYS A 269 -5.59 -20.33 -4.18
C CYS A 269 -6.06 -20.85 -5.56
N PRO A 270 -6.83 -21.94 -5.61
CA PRO A 270 -7.25 -22.54 -6.88
C PRO A 270 -8.19 -21.61 -7.65
N PRO A 271 -8.15 -21.67 -9.02
CA PRO A 271 -9.22 -21.04 -9.81
C PRO A 271 -10.56 -21.78 -9.62
N PRO A 272 -11.71 -21.10 -9.78
CA PRO A 272 -11.89 -19.74 -10.22
C PRO A 272 -11.81 -18.72 -9.08
N GLY A 273 -11.61 -17.45 -9.41
CA GLY A 273 -11.57 -16.33 -8.45
C GLY A 273 -10.23 -15.64 -8.34
N LEU A 274 -9.22 -16.13 -9.07
CA LEU A 274 -7.88 -15.53 -9.10
C LEU A 274 -7.80 -14.40 -10.14
N GLU A 275 -7.52 -13.19 -9.68
CA GLU A 275 -7.33 -11.98 -10.47
C GLU A 275 -5.89 -11.46 -10.30
N SER A 276 -5.38 -10.77 -11.30
CA SER A 276 -4.09 -10.08 -11.20
C SER A 276 -4.02 -8.88 -12.14
N GLY A 277 -3.22 -7.89 -11.77
CA GLY A 277 -3.06 -6.69 -12.56
C GLY A 277 -2.01 -5.74 -11.96
N PRO A 278 -1.79 -4.57 -12.60
CA PRO A 278 -0.93 -3.54 -12.05
C PRO A 278 -1.62 -2.80 -10.90
N LEU A 279 -0.83 -2.42 -9.88
CA LEU A 279 -1.20 -1.39 -8.91
C LEU A 279 -0.99 -0.03 -9.58
N THR A 280 -2.04 0.79 -9.65
CA THR A 280 -1.98 2.04 -10.40
C THR A 280 -2.53 3.23 -9.62
N CYS A 281 -1.99 4.42 -9.94
CA CYS A 281 -2.64 5.68 -9.61
C CYS A 281 -2.97 6.42 -10.91
N THR A 282 -4.08 7.14 -10.93
CA THR A 282 -4.45 7.99 -12.07
C THR A 282 -4.34 9.45 -11.66
N ASP A 283 -3.65 10.25 -12.45
CA ASP A 283 -3.50 11.68 -12.21
C ASP A 283 -4.76 12.47 -12.60
N ALA A 284 -4.79 13.75 -12.25
CA ALA A 284 -5.91 14.65 -12.57
C ALA A 284 -6.16 14.82 -14.08
N ALA A 285 -5.21 14.47 -14.94
CA ALA A 285 -5.33 14.50 -16.39
C ALA A 285 -5.73 13.14 -17.00
N GLY A 286 -6.01 12.15 -16.19
CA GLY A 286 -6.42 10.79 -16.60
C GLY A 286 -5.26 9.89 -17.03
N ARG A 287 -3.99 10.28 -16.78
CA ARG A 287 -2.85 9.42 -17.06
C ARG A 287 -2.67 8.41 -15.92
N THR A 288 -2.46 7.16 -16.28
CA THR A 288 -2.24 6.07 -15.32
C THR A 288 -0.76 5.81 -15.11
N LEU A 289 -0.35 5.77 -13.83
CA LEU A 289 0.99 5.50 -13.36
C LEU A 289 1.02 4.12 -12.70
N PRO A 290 1.71 3.12 -13.28
CA PRO A 290 1.91 1.83 -12.63
C PRO A 290 2.98 1.95 -11.55
N LEU A 291 2.67 1.49 -10.33
CA LEU A 291 3.54 1.59 -9.15
C LEU A 291 3.90 0.23 -8.55
N GLY A 292 3.31 -0.83 -9.05
CA GLY A 292 3.53 -2.20 -8.62
C GLY A 292 2.57 -3.15 -9.31
N ASP A 293 2.45 -4.35 -8.80
CA ASP A 293 1.56 -5.38 -9.32
C ASP A 293 0.87 -6.13 -8.17
N PHE A 294 -0.30 -6.72 -8.44
CA PHE A 294 -1.02 -7.55 -7.49
C PHE A 294 -1.51 -8.86 -8.11
N ALA A 295 -1.73 -9.85 -7.25
CA ALA A 295 -2.59 -10.99 -7.47
C ALA A 295 -3.52 -11.14 -6.27
N ARG A 296 -4.81 -11.41 -6.52
CA ARG A 296 -5.81 -11.54 -5.45
C ARG A 296 -6.82 -12.63 -5.77
N TRP A 297 -7.35 -13.22 -4.73
CA TRP A 297 -8.34 -14.27 -4.79
C TRP A 297 -9.41 -14.05 -3.72
N SER A 298 -10.68 -14.34 -4.05
CA SER A 298 -11.74 -14.43 -3.05
C SER A 298 -12.64 -15.62 -3.33
N PRO A 299 -13.23 -16.25 -2.30
CA PRO A 299 -14.31 -17.18 -2.51
C PRO A 299 -15.46 -16.48 -3.26
N ARG A 300 -16.23 -17.26 -4.04
CA ARG A 300 -17.41 -16.76 -4.74
C ARG A 300 -18.57 -16.49 -3.80
#